data_ca19fa42640803aa57c1d1e06ff847eb
#
_entry.id   ca19fa42640803aa57c1d1e06ff847eb
#
_cell.length_a   1.000
_cell.length_b   1.000
_cell.length_c   1.000
_cell.angle_alpha   90.00
_cell.angle_beta   90.00
_cell.angle_gamma   90.00
#
_symmetry.space_group_name_H-M   'P 1'
#
loop_
_entity.id
_entity.type
_entity.pdbx_description
1 polymer ?
#
loop_
_entity_poly.entity_id
_entity_poly.type
_entity_poly.pdbx_seq_one_letter_code
_entity_poly.pdbx_strand_id
1 'polypeptide(L)'
;DALPYGTYDVRETATNGSYLLTDGEPRTFEVRAGGEIVSASADGAALEFRDQVVRNDLEVSKKSESDNAGLMVPFAIENAATGETHVLVTDRNGDASTASSWNRHSRDTNANDALLGHEGPIGAADMDPKAGIWFSLGEDGSSAPVDDSLAALPYGAYTMTELRCEANEGLELITRIFWIERDSTVAKAVWMGLDDQEGPRISTTAKDGADGDKDVSADAVAKVVDAVAYEGLKADEEYELSATLVDKATGEPVADASGMPVGAKAEFAPALSTGSQEVEISFDASLLGGRDLVVFESLRKDGAEVASHADLSDEGQTVHVAVEVGTQAADAADGDQVIETGKAKVVDTVAYKGLVPGETYIAVGTLMDKGTGEPFLDKDGNEVTARTPFEPEAPSGTVEATFEFDTEGLAEGDELVVFEKVLDSAGDVVAAHEDIDSAEQSVVVDNPDTPEVPEEPYAKTGADAP
;
A
#
# COMPACT_ATOMS: atom_id res chain seq x y z
N ASP A 1 33.19 -5.46 12.68
CA ASP A 1 34.21 -5.45 13.74
C ASP A 1 34.47 -6.89 14.17
N ALA A 2 35.76 -7.24 14.51
CA ALA A 2 36.09 -8.59 14.93
C ALA A 2 35.84 -8.72 16.45
N LEU A 3 35.29 -9.85 16.86
CA LEU A 3 35.17 -10.18 18.28
C LEU A 3 36.54 -10.44 18.86
N PRO A 4 36.87 -9.93 20.07
CA PRO A 4 38.10 -10.30 20.80
C PRO A 4 38.15 -11.79 21.11
N TYR A 5 39.34 -12.29 21.48
CA TYR A 5 39.45 -13.65 21.98
C TYR A 5 38.65 -13.82 23.27
N GLY A 6 37.92 -14.91 23.37
CA GLY A 6 37.11 -15.20 24.54
C GLY A 6 35.98 -16.16 24.24
N THR A 7 35.24 -16.49 25.28
CA THR A 7 34.02 -17.29 25.20
C THR A 7 32.80 -16.35 25.16
N TYR A 8 31.89 -16.64 24.29
CA TYR A 8 30.70 -15.84 24.05
C TYR A 8 29.46 -16.72 24.06
N ASP A 9 28.42 -16.19 24.62
CA ASP A 9 27.07 -16.72 24.49
C ASP A 9 26.29 -15.85 23.47
N VAL A 10 25.75 -16.50 22.47
CA VAL A 10 24.82 -15.88 21.52
C VAL A 10 23.43 -16.43 21.77
N ARG A 11 22.46 -15.57 21.80
CA ARG A 11 21.06 -15.90 22.03
C ARG A 11 20.20 -15.10 21.09
N GLU A 12 19.25 -15.74 20.49
CA GLU A 12 18.17 -15.05 19.77
C GLU A 12 17.21 -14.44 20.78
N THR A 13 16.86 -13.16 20.59
CA THR A 13 16.01 -12.41 21.53
C THR A 13 14.67 -12.02 20.95
N ALA A 14 14.52 -12.08 19.63
CA ALA A 14 13.28 -11.78 18.92
C ALA A 14 13.29 -12.42 17.53
N THR A 15 12.12 -12.79 17.03
CA THR A 15 11.87 -13.21 15.67
C THR A 15 11.10 -12.11 14.92
N ASN A 16 11.00 -12.22 13.59
CA ASN A 16 10.02 -11.46 12.83
C ASN A 16 8.58 -11.99 13.06
N GLY A 17 7.57 -11.37 12.44
CA GLY A 17 6.16 -11.74 12.62
C GLY A 17 5.81 -13.17 12.24
N SER A 18 6.56 -13.76 11.30
CA SER A 18 6.29 -15.08 10.72
C SER A 18 6.81 -16.27 11.55
N TYR A 19 7.58 -16.02 12.60
CA TYR A 19 8.21 -17.09 13.41
C TYR A 19 7.90 -16.95 14.89
N LEU A 20 7.79 -18.10 15.56
CA LEU A 20 7.79 -18.23 17.01
C LEU A 20 9.24 -18.45 17.49
N LEU A 21 9.67 -17.67 18.48
CA LEU A 21 10.96 -17.89 19.14
C LEU A 21 10.90 -19.21 19.93
N THR A 22 11.31 -20.29 19.30
CA THR A 22 11.31 -21.64 19.89
C THR A 22 12.68 -22.08 20.36
N ASP A 23 13.76 -21.49 19.83
CA ASP A 23 15.16 -21.78 20.18
C ASP A 23 15.86 -20.56 20.79
N GLY A 24 15.35 -20.07 21.93
CA GLY A 24 15.91 -18.95 22.69
C GLY A 24 17.05 -19.34 23.67
N GLU A 25 17.49 -20.62 23.71
CA GLU A 25 18.57 -21.04 24.58
C GLU A 25 19.94 -20.54 24.07
N PRO A 26 20.79 -20.02 24.98
CA PRO A 26 22.09 -19.52 24.58
C PRO A 26 22.98 -20.61 23.97
N ARG A 27 23.65 -20.24 22.87
CA ARG A 27 24.69 -21.07 22.24
C ARG A 27 26.06 -20.49 22.61
N THR A 28 26.92 -21.31 23.23
CA THR A 28 28.26 -20.90 23.61
C THR A 28 29.26 -21.21 22.49
N PHE A 29 30.12 -20.24 22.17
CA PHE A 29 31.23 -20.43 21.25
C PHE A 29 32.48 -19.73 21.77
N GLU A 30 33.65 -20.16 21.29
CA GLU A 30 34.95 -19.60 21.63
C GLU A 30 35.60 -18.98 20.39
N VAL A 31 36.07 -17.75 20.51
CA VAL A 31 36.92 -17.09 19.51
C VAL A 31 38.37 -17.29 19.90
N ARG A 32 39.14 -18.01 19.07
CA ARG A 32 40.55 -18.34 19.28
C ARG A 32 41.49 -17.51 18.41
N ALA A 33 42.77 -17.67 18.67
CA ALA A 33 43.83 -17.01 17.89
C ALA A 33 43.70 -17.32 16.39
N GLY A 34 43.79 -16.28 15.56
CA GLY A 34 43.61 -16.40 14.11
C GLY A 34 42.19 -16.25 13.62
N GLY A 35 41.20 -15.95 14.51
CA GLY A 35 39.79 -15.75 14.16
C GLY A 35 39.03 -17.08 13.98
N GLU A 36 39.61 -18.20 14.45
CA GLU A 36 38.92 -19.48 14.48
C GLU A 36 37.77 -19.43 15.48
N ILE A 37 36.56 -19.82 15.04
CA ILE A 37 35.38 -19.95 15.87
C ILE A 37 35.15 -21.44 16.14
N VAL A 38 35.14 -21.81 17.42
CA VAL A 38 34.87 -23.17 17.85
C VAL A 38 33.59 -23.20 18.63
N SER A 39 32.58 -23.91 18.12
CA SER A 39 31.34 -24.17 18.83
C SER A 39 31.61 -25.06 20.05
N ALA A 40 30.96 -24.75 21.18
CA ALA A 40 31.01 -25.62 22.35
C ALA A 40 30.10 -26.85 22.25
N SER A 41 29.30 -26.96 21.20
CA SER A 41 28.49 -28.18 20.97
C SER A 41 29.40 -29.37 20.66
N ALA A 42 29.14 -30.52 21.28
CA ALA A 42 29.97 -31.73 21.21
C ALA A 42 30.06 -32.34 19.81
N ASP A 43 29.23 -31.91 18.88
CA ASP A 43 29.15 -32.39 17.49
C ASP A 43 29.81 -31.44 16.48
N GLY A 44 30.35 -30.29 16.93
CA GLY A 44 30.97 -29.27 16.06
C GLY A 44 29.95 -28.58 15.12
N ALA A 45 28.65 -28.67 15.42
CA ALA A 45 27.63 -28.06 14.63
C ALA A 45 27.80 -26.53 14.59
N ALA A 46 27.43 -25.92 13.48
CA ALA A 46 27.35 -24.48 13.33
C ALA A 46 26.44 -23.90 14.41
N LEU A 47 26.63 -22.58 14.72
CA LEU A 47 25.71 -21.84 15.56
C LEU A 47 24.39 -21.63 14.76
N GLU A 48 23.56 -22.64 14.79
CA GLU A 48 22.27 -22.65 14.08
C GLU A 48 21.14 -22.52 15.08
N PHE A 49 20.31 -21.49 14.91
CA PHE A 49 19.05 -21.32 15.61
C PHE A 49 17.93 -21.71 14.66
N ARG A 50 16.92 -22.38 15.18
CA ARG A 50 15.77 -22.82 14.38
C ARG A 50 14.51 -22.41 15.10
N ASP A 51 13.79 -21.49 14.48
CA ASP A 51 12.48 -21.06 14.93
C ASP A 51 11.38 -21.78 14.15
N GLN A 52 10.26 -21.94 14.82
CA GLN A 52 9.08 -22.52 14.21
C GLN A 52 8.30 -21.43 13.47
N VAL A 53 7.97 -21.68 12.20
CA VAL A 53 7.03 -20.84 11.45
C VAL A 53 5.70 -20.82 12.22
N VAL A 54 5.12 -19.63 12.38
CA VAL A 54 3.76 -19.47 12.90
C VAL A 54 2.80 -20.26 12.02
N ARG A 55 1.93 -21.03 12.61
CA ARG A 55 0.92 -21.83 11.90
C ARG A 55 -0.41 -21.75 12.61
N ASN A 56 -1.50 -21.84 11.87
CA ASN A 56 -2.84 -21.92 12.41
C ASN A 56 -3.74 -22.81 11.53
N ASP A 57 -4.97 -23.01 11.95
CA ASP A 57 -5.96 -23.79 11.24
C ASP A 57 -7.13 -22.92 10.77
N LEU A 58 -7.83 -23.42 9.78
CA LEU A 58 -9.05 -22.84 9.23
C LEU A 58 -10.24 -23.71 9.57
N GLU A 59 -11.35 -23.09 9.99
CA GLU A 59 -12.66 -23.75 10.12
C GLU A 59 -13.65 -23.09 9.16
N VAL A 60 -14.37 -23.90 8.41
CA VAL A 60 -15.33 -23.46 7.41
C VAL A 60 -16.69 -24.11 7.70
N SER A 61 -17.75 -23.33 7.63
CA SER A 61 -19.13 -23.83 7.63
C SER A 61 -19.87 -23.28 6.41
N LYS A 62 -20.30 -24.16 5.51
CA LYS A 62 -21.01 -23.83 4.28
C LYS A 62 -22.44 -24.31 4.34
N LYS A 63 -23.39 -23.41 4.15
CA LYS A 63 -24.82 -23.71 4.24
C LYS A 63 -25.58 -23.24 2.99
N SER A 64 -26.69 -23.94 2.73
CA SER A 64 -27.67 -23.53 1.73
C SER A 64 -28.53 -22.39 2.29
N GLU A 65 -28.77 -21.42 1.46
CA GLU A 65 -29.63 -20.28 1.76
C GLU A 65 -31.08 -20.66 2.00
N SER A 66 -31.60 -21.55 1.18
CA SER A 66 -33.02 -21.79 1.12
C SER A 66 -33.56 -22.56 2.33
N ASP A 67 -32.75 -23.43 2.95
CA ASP A 67 -33.16 -24.33 4.00
C ASP A 67 -32.15 -24.51 5.14
N ASN A 68 -31.05 -23.75 5.10
CA ASN A 68 -29.95 -23.81 6.07
C ASN A 68 -29.28 -25.18 6.18
N ALA A 69 -29.44 -26.04 5.15
CA ALA A 69 -28.81 -27.35 5.11
C ALA A 69 -27.30 -27.20 4.82
N GLY A 70 -26.49 -28.04 5.46
CA GLY A 70 -25.05 -28.08 5.17
C GLY A 70 -24.79 -28.56 3.74
N LEU A 71 -23.84 -27.91 3.05
CA LEU A 71 -23.45 -28.26 1.69
C LEU A 71 -22.05 -28.86 1.70
N MET A 72 -21.90 -30.05 1.08
CA MET A 72 -20.59 -30.66 0.85
C MET A 72 -19.99 -30.08 -0.42
N VAL A 73 -19.07 -29.14 -0.27
CA VAL A 73 -18.44 -28.40 -1.39
C VAL A 73 -16.92 -28.35 -1.25
N PRO A 74 -16.16 -28.29 -2.34
CA PRO A 74 -14.72 -28.16 -2.34
C PRO A 74 -14.31 -26.67 -2.40
N PHE A 75 -13.27 -26.31 -1.63
CA PHE A 75 -12.64 -25.01 -1.63
C PHE A 75 -11.16 -25.13 -1.98
N ALA A 76 -10.70 -24.48 -3.02
CA ALA A 76 -9.29 -24.28 -3.28
C ALA A 76 -8.77 -23.17 -2.34
N ILE A 77 -7.73 -23.48 -1.58
CA ILE A 77 -7.06 -22.55 -0.67
C ILE A 77 -5.65 -22.34 -1.23
N GLU A 78 -5.33 -21.11 -1.58
CA GLU A 78 -4.04 -20.69 -2.14
C GLU A 78 -3.32 -19.75 -1.16
N ASN A 79 -2.06 -20.04 -0.87
CA ASN A 79 -1.18 -19.10 -0.18
C ASN A 79 -0.67 -18.05 -1.17
N ALA A 80 -0.96 -16.78 -0.94
CA ALA A 80 -0.66 -15.69 -1.88
C ALA A 80 0.84 -15.49 -2.11
N ALA A 81 1.69 -15.75 -1.10
CA ALA A 81 3.13 -15.56 -1.21
C ALA A 81 3.83 -16.72 -1.91
N THR A 82 3.41 -17.96 -1.65
CA THR A 82 4.08 -19.18 -2.17
C THR A 82 3.41 -19.75 -3.41
N GLY A 83 2.13 -19.42 -3.65
CA GLY A 83 1.30 -20.03 -4.68
C GLY A 83 0.92 -21.50 -4.39
N GLU A 84 1.27 -22.02 -3.20
CA GLU A 84 0.89 -23.38 -2.78
C GLU A 84 -0.62 -23.44 -2.61
N THR A 85 -1.27 -24.41 -3.30
CA THR A 85 -2.73 -24.50 -3.36
C THR A 85 -3.16 -25.91 -3.01
N HIS A 86 -4.12 -26.03 -2.07
CA HIS A 86 -4.71 -27.30 -1.66
C HIS A 86 -6.22 -27.18 -1.55
N VAL A 87 -6.94 -28.34 -1.67
CA VAL A 87 -8.40 -28.37 -1.69
C VAL A 87 -8.93 -28.94 -0.37
N LEU A 88 -9.70 -28.11 0.38
CA LEU A 88 -10.50 -28.48 1.53
C LEU A 88 -11.93 -28.82 1.09
N VAL A 89 -12.48 -29.91 1.59
CA VAL A 89 -13.86 -30.31 1.30
C VAL A 89 -14.68 -30.28 2.58
N THR A 90 -15.81 -29.60 2.58
CA THR A 90 -16.77 -29.65 3.71
C THR A 90 -17.48 -31.00 3.78
N ASP A 91 -17.90 -31.43 4.97
CA ASP A 91 -18.66 -32.64 5.15
C ASP A 91 -20.15 -32.44 4.77
N ARG A 92 -20.99 -33.45 5.01
CA ARG A 92 -22.43 -33.38 4.70
C ARG A 92 -23.20 -32.40 5.60
N ASN A 93 -22.60 -31.95 6.70
CA ASN A 93 -23.17 -30.90 7.55
C ASN A 93 -22.75 -29.54 7.10
N GLY A 94 -21.89 -29.44 6.06
CA GLY A 94 -21.30 -28.22 5.54
C GLY A 94 -20.07 -27.78 6.32
N ASP A 95 -19.54 -28.56 7.25
CA ASP A 95 -18.43 -28.18 8.11
C ASP A 95 -17.13 -28.82 7.65
N ALA A 96 -16.03 -28.06 7.75
CA ALA A 96 -14.67 -28.54 7.56
C ALA A 96 -13.70 -27.82 8.49
N SER A 97 -12.58 -28.49 8.81
CA SER A 97 -11.45 -27.87 9.49
C SER A 97 -10.16 -28.45 8.96
N THR A 98 -9.14 -27.61 8.89
CA THR A 98 -7.79 -28.07 8.56
C THR A 98 -7.05 -28.65 9.76
N ALA A 99 -7.59 -28.50 10.98
CA ALA A 99 -6.96 -28.97 12.19
C ALA A 99 -6.80 -30.51 12.21
N SER A 100 -5.65 -30.98 12.68
CA SER A 100 -5.38 -32.44 12.76
C SER A 100 -6.34 -33.18 13.73
N SER A 101 -6.97 -32.46 14.64
CA SER A 101 -8.04 -33.00 15.52
C SER A 101 -9.34 -33.28 14.75
N TRP A 102 -9.59 -32.61 13.63
CA TRP A 102 -10.68 -32.85 12.70
C TRP A 102 -10.32 -34.02 11.76
N ASN A 103 -9.27 -33.85 10.99
CA ASN A 103 -8.69 -34.88 10.14
C ASN A 103 -7.14 -34.81 10.25
N ARG A 104 -6.48 -35.93 10.56
CA ARG A 104 -5.01 -35.93 10.62
C ARG A 104 -4.42 -35.46 9.28
N HIS A 105 -3.46 -34.53 9.34
CA HIS A 105 -2.78 -34.04 8.15
C HIS A 105 -2.09 -35.17 7.36
N SER A 106 -1.57 -36.19 8.08
CA SER A 106 -0.92 -37.37 7.51
C SER A 106 -1.89 -38.37 6.85
N ARG A 107 -3.20 -38.16 6.96
CA ARG A 107 -4.21 -39.03 6.33
C ARG A 107 -4.53 -38.55 4.93
N ASP A 108 -4.13 -39.31 3.91
CA ASP A 108 -4.42 -39.00 2.50
C ASP A 108 -4.13 -37.52 2.19
N THR A 109 -2.95 -37.04 2.66
CA THR A 109 -2.54 -35.64 2.64
C THR A 109 -2.78 -35.01 1.27
N ASN A 110 -3.58 -33.95 1.25
CA ASN A 110 -3.90 -33.16 0.06
C ASN A 110 -4.53 -33.98 -1.10
N ALA A 111 -5.19 -35.10 -0.79
CA ALA A 111 -5.74 -35.97 -1.82
C ALA A 111 -6.79 -35.29 -2.71
N ASN A 112 -7.50 -34.29 -2.17
CA ASN A 112 -8.50 -33.52 -2.93
C ASN A 112 -7.89 -32.55 -3.95
N ASP A 113 -6.56 -32.38 -4.01
CA ASP A 113 -5.91 -31.54 -5.02
C ASP A 113 -6.14 -32.08 -6.44
N ALA A 114 -6.51 -33.35 -6.56
CA ALA A 114 -6.96 -33.93 -7.83
C ALA A 114 -8.19 -33.22 -8.42
N LEU A 115 -8.92 -32.43 -7.60
CA LEU A 115 -10.10 -31.66 -8.03
C LEU A 115 -9.71 -30.32 -8.68
N LEU A 116 -8.46 -29.86 -8.53
CA LEU A 116 -7.98 -28.65 -9.18
C LEU A 116 -7.98 -28.83 -10.70
N GLY A 117 -8.60 -27.89 -11.39
CA GLY A 117 -8.70 -27.95 -12.86
C GLY A 117 -9.69 -28.99 -13.40
N HIS A 118 -10.57 -29.54 -12.56
CA HIS A 118 -11.63 -30.43 -12.99
C HIS A 118 -12.55 -29.75 -14.01
N GLU A 119 -12.83 -30.42 -15.12
CA GLU A 119 -13.76 -29.92 -16.14
C GLU A 119 -15.20 -30.26 -15.77
N GLY A 120 -16.04 -29.23 -15.58
CA GLY A 120 -17.45 -29.38 -15.21
C GLY A 120 -17.67 -29.51 -13.69
N PRO A 121 -18.95 -29.72 -13.24
CA PRO A 121 -19.27 -29.85 -11.82
C PRO A 121 -18.63 -31.11 -11.22
N ILE A 122 -18.00 -30.94 -10.03
CA ILE A 122 -17.37 -32.02 -9.27
C ILE A 122 -18.46 -32.86 -8.61
N GLY A 123 -18.41 -34.17 -8.79
CA GLY A 123 -19.35 -35.12 -8.18
C GLY A 123 -19.04 -35.40 -6.70
N ALA A 124 -20.08 -35.69 -5.91
CA ALA A 124 -19.89 -36.00 -4.50
C ALA A 124 -19.01 -37.26 -4.24
N ALA A 125 -18.92 -38.16 -5.22
CA ALA A 125 -18.08 -39.37 -5.13
C ALA A 125 -16.58 -39.09 -5.31
N ASP A 126 -16.23 -37.97 -5.90
CA ASP A 126 -14.84 -37.57 -6.18
C ASP A 126 -14.22 -36.79 -5.02
N MET A 127 -15.03 -36.38 -4.03
CA MET A 127 -14.64 -35.60 -2.87
C MET A 127 -14.41 -36.45 -1.62
N ASP A 128 -13.27 -36.28 -0.95
CA ASP A 128 -13.02 -36.87 0.37
C ASP A 128 -13.00 -35.81 1.48
N PRO A 129 -14.12 -35.61 2.21
CA PRO A 129 -14.15 -34.65 3.34
C PRO A 129 -13.32 -35.07 4.55
N LYS A 130 -12.61 -36.20 4.45
CA LYS A 130 -11.73 -36.71 5.51
C LYS A 130 -10.26 -36.67 5.14
N ALA A 131 -9.90 -36.25 3.94
CA ALA A 131 -8.52 -36.01 3.57
C ALA A 131 -7.88 -34.95 4.46
N GLY A 132 -6.64 -35.18 4.90
CA GLY A 132 -5.85 -34.21 5.63
C GLY A 132 -5.36 -33.11 4.71
N ILE A 133 -5.23 -31.92 5.22
CA ILE A 133 -4.63 -30.78 4.54
C ILE A 133 -3.29 -30.42 5.19
N TRP A 134 -2.29 -30.06 4.37
CA TRP A 134 -1.00 -29.58 4.84
C TRP A 134 -0.35 -28.66 3.83
N PHE A 135 -0.06 -27.43 4.25
CA PHE A 135 0.75 -26.48 3.51
C PHE A 135 2.22 -26.64 3.94
N SER A 136 3.09 -26.96 3.01
CA SER A 136 4.49 -27.27 3.28
C SER A 136 5.40 -26.06 3.16
N LEU A 137 5.06 -25.09 2.29
CA LEU A 137 5.95 -23.98 1.96
C LEU A 137 5.74 -22.78 2.89
N GLY A 138 6.84 -22.25 3.44
CA GLY A 138 6.87 -20.95 4.10
C GLY A 138 7.23 -19.85 3.10
N GLU A 139 6.88 -18.60 3.43
CA GLU A 139 7.21 -17.41 2.61
C GLU A 139 8.72 -17.24 2.38
N ASP A 140 9.55 -17.73 3.28
CA ASP A 140 11.01 -17.75 3.17
C ASP A 140 11.56 -18.84 2.24
N GLY A 141 10.69 -19.61 1.58
CA GLY A 141 11.04 -20.76 0.74
C GLY A 141 11.42 -22.02 1.53
N SER A 142 11.22 -22.03 2.85
CA SER A 142 11.36 -23.24 3.65
C SER A 142 10.28 -24.27 3.32
N SER A 143 10.55 -25.55 3.58
CA SER A 143 9.54 -26.61 3.44
C SER A 143 9.48 -27.45 4.70
N ALA A 144 8.28 -27.60 5.25
CA ALA A 144 8.03 -28.41 6.44
C ALA A 144 7.34 -29.74 6.07
N PRO A 145 7.85 -30.89 6.56
CA PRO A 145 7.17 -32.16 6.39
C PRO A 145 5.83 -32.15 7.13
N VAL A 146 4.91 -33.01 6.70
CA VAL A 146 3.60 -33.20 7.36
C VAL A 146 3.80 -33.53 8.84
N ASP A 147 3.14 -32.79 9.72
CA ASP A 147 3.20 -32.95 11.16
C ASP A 147 1.80 -32.77 11.80
N ASP A 148 1.25 -33.84 12.33
CA ASP A 148 -0.07 -33.84 12.99
C ASP A 148 -0.09 -33.08 14.34
N SER A 149 1.05 -32.65 14.86
CA SER A 149 1.16 -31.87 16.09
C SER A 149 1.13 -30.36 15.87
N LEU A 150 1.25 -29.91 14.64
CA LEU A 150 1.23 -28.51 14.23
C LEU A 150 -0.10 -28.18 13.52
N ALA A 151 -0.43 -26.91 13.41
CA ALA A 151 -1.54 -26.45 12.56
C ALA A 151 -1.15 -26.50 11.06
N ALA A 152 -2.16 -26.61 10.19
CA ALA A 152 -1.95 -26.92 8.78
C ALA A 152 -1.38 -25.76 7.95
N LEU A 153 -1.78 -24.51 8.25
CA LEU A 153 -1.47 -23.34 7.42
C LEU A 153 -0.35 -22.52 8.06
N PRO A 154 0.79 -22.29 7.37
CA PRO A 154 1.81 -21.33 7.82
C PRO A 154 1.31 -19.89 7.78
N TYR A 155 2.03 -18.98 8.45
CA TYR A 155 1.80 -17.54 8.41
C TYR A 155 1.69 -17.05 6.96
N GLY A 156 0.76 -16.12 6.71
CA GLY A 156 0.58 -15.50 5.40
C GLY A 156 -0.87 -15.22 5.04
N ALA A 157 -1.04 -14.60 3.89
CA ALA A 157 -2.33 -14.36 3.26
C ALA A 157 -2.78 -15.56 2.43
N TYR A 158 -4.07 -15.82 2.45
CA TYR A 158 -4.69 -16.93 1.71
C TYR A 158 -5.93 -16.46 0.99
N THR A 159 -6.08 -16.97 -0.24
CA THR A 159 -7.34 -16.88 -0.98
C THR A 159 -8.04 -18.23 -0.94
N MET A 160 -9.28 -18.26 -0.49
CA MET A 160 -10.14 -19.44 -0.54
C MET A 160 -11.21 -19.22 -1.59
N THR A 161 -11.27 -20.11 -2.59
CA THR A 161 -12.22 -20.06 -3.69
C THR A 161 -13.04 -21.32 -3.75
N GLU A 162 -14.36 -21.20 -3.71
CA GLU A 162 -15.29 -22.33 -3.88
C GLU A 162 -15.20 -22.88 -5.31
N LEU A 163 -15.08 -24.19 -5.45
CA LEU A 163 -15.07 -24.83 -6.74
C LEU A 163 -16.48 -25.32 -7.11
N ARG A 164 -16.78 -25.33 -8.42
CA ARG A 164 -18.08 -25.80 -8.93
C ARG A 164 -18.25 -27.30 -8.69
N CYS A 165 -19.34 -27.67 -8.02
CA CYS A 165 -19.72 -29.04 -7.76
C CYS A 165 -21.24 -29.24 -7.93
N GLU A 166 -21.73 -30.48 -7.87
CA GLU A 166 -23.18 -30.78 -7.98
C GLU A 166 -24.00 -30.08 -6.88
N ALA A 167 -23.46 -29.95 -5.65
CA ALA A 167 -24.18 -29.36 -4.53
C ALA A 167 -24.35 -27.84 -4.61
N ASN A 168 -23.53 -27.14 -5.39
CA ASN A 168 -23.61 -25.68 -5.60
C ASN A 168 -23.96 -25.32 -7.06
N GLU A 169 -24.53 -26.26 -7.83
CA GLU A 169 -24.96 -25.99 -9.19
C GLU A 169 -26.05 -24.90 -9.22
N GLY A 170 -25.86 -23.87 -10.03
CA GLY A 170 -26.77 -22.73 -10.12
C GLY A 170 -26.57 -21.64 -9.05
N LEU A 171 -25.70 -21.86 -8.06
CA LEU A 171 -25.36 -20.88 -7.03
C LEU A 171 -24.12 -20.08 -7.43
N GLU A 172 -23.96 -18.88 -6.88
CA GLU A 172 -22.73 -18.09 -7.04
C GLU A 172 -21.59 -18.73 -6.22
N LEU A 173 -20.39 -18.78 -6.81
CA LEU A 173 -19.20 -19.29 -6.12
C LEU A 173 -18.62 -18.22 -5.22
N ILE A 174 -18.25 -18.61 -4.02
CA ILE A 174 -17.68 -17.74 -3.01
C ILE A 174 -16.16 -17.68 -3.15
N THR A 175 -15.60 -16.48 -3.09
CA THR A 175 -14.17 -16.25 -2.87
C THR A 175 -13.99 -15.40 -1.62
N ARG A 176 -13.04 -15.78 -0.76
CA ARG A 176 -12.69 -15.05 0.47
C ARG A 176 -11.18 -15.02 0.64
N ILE A 177 -10.68 -13.90 1.16
CA ILE A 177 -9.30 -13.75 1.60
C ILE A 177 -9.27 -13.82 3.12
N PHE A 178 -8.27 -14.47 3.68
CA PHE A 178 -8.03 -14.56 5.12
C PHE A 178 -6.54 -14.61 5.43
N TRP A 179 -6.20 -14.34 6.69
CA TRP A 179 -4.82 -14.26 7.14
C TRP A 179 -4.53 -15.26 8.25
N ILE A 180 -3.36 -15.86 8.21
CA ILE A 180 -2.77 -16.62 9.32
C ILE A 180 -1.73 -15.72 9.97
N GLU A 181 -2.03 -15.24 11.18
CA GLU A 181 -1.23 -14.25 11.91
C GLU A 181 -0.56 -14.84 13.15
N ARG A 182 0.40 -14.06 13.71
CA ARG A 182 1.23 -14.45 14.85
C ARG A 182 0.42 -14.73 16.14
N ASP A 183 -0.67 -14.01 16.37
CA ASP A 183 -1.47 -14.12 17.59
C ASP A 183 -2.54 -15.22 17.53
N SER A 184 -2.61 -15.92 16.42
CA SER A 184 -3.33 -17.18 16.37
C SER A 184 -2.58 -18.19 17.24
N THR A 185 -2.67 -18.00 18.57
CA THR A 185 -2.21 -18.98 19.54
C THR A 185 -2.88 -20.31 19.22
N VAL A 186 -2.06 -21.35 19.13
CA VAL A 186 -2.42 -22.78 19.11
C VAL A 186 -3.85 -22.97 19.58
N ALA A 187 -4.81 -23.12 18.62
CA ALA A 187 -6.22 -23.43 18.81
C ALA A 187 -7.27 -22.34 18.53
N LYS A 188 -6.97 -21.31 17.74
CA LYS A 188 -8.06 -20.51 17.14
C LYS A 188 -8.00 -20.67 15.64
N ALA A 189 -8.76 -21.61 15.12
CA ALA A 189 -9.04 -21.66 13.69
C ALA A 189 -9.73 -20.35 13.26
N VAL A 190 -9.34 -19.83 12.12
CA VAL A 190 -10.11 -18.76 11.46
C VAL A 190 -11.45 -19.38 11.08
N TRP A 191 -12.53 -18.93 11.72
CA TRP A 191 -13.86 -19.44 11.41
C TRP A 191 -14.49 -18.62 10.30
N MET A 192 -14.98 -19.29 9.26
CA MET A 192 -15.73 -18.69 8.18
C MET A 192 -17.11 -19.36 8.04
N GLY A 193 -18.15 -18.60 8.35
CA GLY A 193 -19.52 -18.95 7.98
C GLY A 193 -19.75 -18.51 6.54
N LEU A 194 -20.09 -19.46 5.68
CA LEU A 194 -20.32 -19.23 4.25
C LEU A 194 -21.77 -19.63 3.96
N ASP A 195 -22.65 -18.64 3.96
CA ASP A 195 -24.02 -18.84 3.50
C ASP A 195 -24.12 -18.40 2.03
N ASP A 196 -24.88 -19.14 1.23
CA ASP A 196 -25.26 -18.69 -0.13
C ASP A 196 -26.34 -17.59 -0.07
N GLN A 197 -26.69 -17.16 1.11
CA GLN A 197 -27.61 -16.06 1.32
C GLN A 197 -26.87 -14.73 1.23
N GLU A 198 -27.65 -13.73 0.90
CA GLU A 198 -27.46 -12.35 1.29
C GLU A 198 -27.18 -12.21 2.80
N GLY A 199 -26.17 -12.93 3.28
CA GLY A 199 -25.50 -12.66 4.54
C GLY A 199 -25.03 -11.22 4.53
N PRO A 200 -24.56 -10.68 5.63
CA PRO A 200 -23.99 -9.36 5.68
C PRO A 200 -23.02 -9.16 4.53
N ARG A 201 -23.26 -8.13 3.72
CA ARG A 201 -22.35 -7.69 2.65
C ARG A 201 -21.90 -6.30 2.98
N ILE A 202 -20.66 -6.00 2.65
CA ILE A 202 -20.12 -4.65 2.68
C ILE A 202 -19.56 -4.31 1.31
N SER A 203 -19.74 -3.05 0.92
CA SER A 203 -19.06 -2.40 -0.20
C SER A 203 -18.56 -1.05 0.27
N THR A 204 -17.39 -0.65 -0.18
CA THR A 204 -16.71 0.46 0.45
C THR A 204 -16.19 1.46 -0.56
N THR A 205 -15.95 2.69 -0.10
CA THR A 205 -15.36 3.76 -0.90
C THR A 205 -14.48 4.62 -0.01
N ALA A 206 -13.17 4.48 -0.20
CA ALA A 206 -12.18 5.28 0.49
C ALA A 206 -11.95 6.62 -0.22
N LYS A 207 -11.69 7.68 0.56
CA LYS A 207 -11.41 9.04 0.07
C LYS A 207 -10.44 9.75 0.99
N ASP A 208 -9.75 10.77 0.46
CA ASP A 208 -9.06 11.73 1.31
C ASP A 208 -10.04 12.40 2.29
N GLY A 209 -9.67 12.44 3.56
CA GLY A 209 -10.45 13.07 4.61
C GLY A 209 -10.42 14.60 4.59
N ALA A 210 -9.55 15.22 3.80
CA ALA A 210 -9.40 16.66 3.72
C ALA A 210 -10.40 17.29 2.74
N ASP A 211 -10.56 16.73 1.55
CA ASP A 211 -11.41 17.33 0.48
C ASP A 211 -12.34 16.31 -0.21
N GLY A 212 -12.15 15.02 0.05
CA GLY A 212 -13.04 13.96 -0.41
C GLY A 212 -12.70 13.41 -1.79
N ASP A 213 -11.55 13.74 -2.35
CA ASP A 213 -11.04 13.12 -3.57
C ASP A 213 -10.24 11.82 -3.29
N LYS A 214 -9.33 11.43 -4.17
CA LYS A 214 -8.52 10.22 -4.05
C LYS A 214 -7.03 10.50 -3.77
N ASP A 215 -6.63 11.78 -3.82
CA ASP A 215 -5.24 12.20 -3.69
C ASP A 215 -4.96 12.69 -2.27
N VAL A 216 -4.36 11.81 -1.47
CA VAL A 216 -4.01 12.11 -0.07
C VAL A 216 -2.67 12.82 -0.03
N SER A 217 -2.61 13.97 0.63
CA SER A 217 -1.37 14.72 0.82
C SER A 217 -0.38 13.95 1.68
N ALA A 218 0.92 13.96 1.32
CA ALA A 218 1.99 13.29 2.06
C ALA A 218 2.34 14.04 3.36
N ASP A 219 1.36 14.18 4.25
CA ASP A 219 1.47 14.85 5.54
C ASP A 219 1.78 13.86 6.69
N ALA A 220 2.42 14.38 7.77
CA ALA A 220 2.63 13.61 8.98
C ALA A 220 1.33 13.22 9.72
N VAL A 221 0.21 13.85 9.36
CA VAL A 221 -1.14 13.52 9.84
C VAL A 221 -2.10 13.58 8.65
N ALA A 222 -2.09 12.53 7.86
CA ALA A 222 -3.05 12.34 6.78
C ALA A 222 -4.28 11.57 7.29
N LYS A 223 -5.39 11.68 6.56
CA LYS A 223 -6.63 11.00 6.89
C LYS A 223 -7.24 10.38 5.65
N VAL A 224 -7.68 9.14 5.79
CA VAL A 224 -8.55 8.47 4.84
C VAL A 224 -9.90 8.23 5.51
N VAL A 225 -10.98 8.63 4.87
CA VAL A 225 -12.35 8.32 5.28
C VAL A 225 -12.87 7.24 4.36
N ASP A 226 -13.18 6.10 4.95
CA ASP A 226 -13.80 5.00 4.23
C ASP A 226 -15.28 4.92 4.58
N ALA A 227 -16.13 5.00 3.55
CA ALA A 227 -17.58 4.90 3.65
C ALA A 227 -18.00 3.47 3.30
N VAL A 228 -18.29 2.67 4.32
CA VAL A 228 -18.67 1.28 4.19
C VAL A 228 -20.20 1.16 4.14
N ALA A 229 -20.75 0.88 2.96
CA ALA A 229 -22.12 0.51 2.80
C ALA A 229 -22.32 -0.96 3.21
N TYR A 230 -23.38 -1.24 3.94
CA TYR A 230 -23.71 -2.59 4.40
C TYR A 230 -25.13 -2.99 4.01
N GLU A 231 -25.30 -4.30 3.79
CA GLU A 231 -26.57 -4.96 3.53
C GLU A 231 -26.69 -6.24 4.37
N GLY A 232 -27.89 -6.64 4.72
CA GLY A 232 -28.16 -7.89 5.43
C GLY A 232 -27.81 -7.88 6.92
N LEU A 233 -27.54 -6.71 7.52
CA LEU A 233 -27.32 -6.62 8.97
C LEU A 233 -28.63 -6.71 9.74
N LYS A 234 -28.55 -7.17 10.98
CA LYS A 234 -29.68 -7.15 11.89
C LYS A 234 -29.74 -5.83 12.64
N ALA A 235 -30.91 -5.18 12.58
CA ALA A 235 -31.13 -3.92 13.28
C ALA A 235 -30.94 -4.10 14.80
N ASP A 236 -30.43 -3.04 15.45
CA ASP A 236 -30.19 -2.96 16.90
C ASP A 236 -29.20 -4.00 17.47
N GLU A 237 -28.47 -4.73 16.63
CA GLU A 237 -27.37 -5.60 17.05
C GLU A 237 -26.02 -4.89 16.88
N GLU A 238 -25.07 -5.17 17.79
CA GLU A 238 -23.74 -4.55 17.76
C GLU A 238 -22.82 -5.26 16.76
N TYR A 239 -22.10 -4.45 15.99
CA TYR A 239 -21.07 -4.85 15.02
C TYR A 239 -19.78 -4.06 15.23
N GLU A 240 -18.64 -4.71 15.03
CA GLU A 240 -17.33 -4.06 14.93
C GLU A 240 -16.91 -4.03 13.46
N LEU A 241 -16.67 -2.85 12.93
CA LEU A 241 -16.06 -2.64 11.62
C LEU A 241 -14.60 -2.26 11.83
N SER A 242 -13.67 -2.99 11.25
CA SER A 242 -12.24 -2.68 11.25
C SER A 242 -11.79 -2.41 9.83
N ALA A 243 -11.04 -1.34 9.65
CA ALA A 243 -10.41 -0.96 8.39
C ALA A 243 -8.89 -0.95 8.54
N THR A 244 -8.17 -1.49 7.57
CA THR A 244 -6.71 -1.57 7.56
C THR A 244 -6.19 -1.01 6.25
N LEU A 245 -5.19 -0.14 6.33
CA LEU A 245 -4.55 0.46 5.15
C LEU A 245 -3.44 -0.47 4.64
N VAL A 246 -3.49 -0.80 3.35
CA VAL A 246 -2.60 -1.75 2.68
C VAL A 246 -1.90 -1.08 1.50
N ASP A 247 -0.61 -1.27 1.36
CA ASP A 247 0.16 -0.82 0.20
C ASP A 247 -0.19 -1.70 -1.02
N LYS A 248 -0.73 -1.10 -2.07
CA LYS A 248 -1.22 -1.79 -3.26
C LYS A 248 -0.13 -2.57 -4.00
N ALA A 249 1.12 -2.06 -3.99
CA ALA A 249 2.23 -2.66 -4.70
C ALA A 249 2.78 -3.90 -4.02
N THR A 250 2.76 -3.93 -2.67
CA THR A 250 3.33 -5.03 -1.88
C THR A 250 2.26 -6.00 -1.37
N GLY A 251 1.00 -5.52 -1.22
CA GLY A 251 -0.06 -6.24 -0.53
C GLY A 251 0.11 -6.33 0.99
N GLU A 252 1.09 -5.61 1.54
CA GLU A 252 1.41 -5.59 2.97
C GLU A 252 0.67 -4.45 3.67
N PRO A 253 0.22 -4.61 4.93
CA PRO A 253 -0.32 -3.51 5.71
C PRO A 253 0.69 -2.38 5.88
N VAL A 254 0.25 -1.14 5.72
CA VAL A 254 1.05 0.03 6.07
C VAL A 254 1.32 -0.01 7.58
N ALA A 255 2.58 0.12 7.98
CA ALA A 255 2.98 0.10 9.38
C ALA A 255 3.18 1.51 9.93
N ASP A 256 2.76 1.74 11.16
CA ASP A 256 3.09 2.96 11.91
C ASP A 256 4.55 2.96 12.41
N ALA A 257 4.97 4.02 13.08
CA ALA A 257 6.32 4.16 13.63
C ALA A 257 6.69 3.08 14.69
N SER A 258 5.72 2.35 15.23
CA SER A 258 5.94 1.23 16.15
C SER A 258 5.96 -0.13 15.44
N GLY A 259 5.71 -0.16 14.14
CA GLY A 259 5.62 -1.37 13.33
C GLY A 259 4.25 -2.06 13.40
N MET A 260 3.22 -1.39 13.92
CA MET A 260 1.86 -1.92 13.94
C MET A 260 1.09 -1.51 12.67
N PRO A 261 0.18 -2.38 12.17
CA PRO A 261 -0.67 -2.04 11.05
C PRO A 261 -1.47 -0.76 11.30
N VAL A 262 -1.46 0.15 10.32
CA VAL A 262 -2.30 1.34 10.31
C VAL A 262 -3.73 0.93 10.00
N GLY A 263 -4.65 1.33 10.85
CA GLY A 263 -6.07 1.06 10.67
C GLY A 263 -6.91 1.75 11.71
N ALA A 264 -8.21 1.54 11.63
CA ALA A 264 -9.20 2.09 12.55
C ALA A 264 -10.33 1.09 12.78
N LYS A 265 -11.10 1.32 13.84
CA LYS A 265 -12.27 0.52 14.19
C LYS A 265 -13.44 1.42 14.51
N ALA A 266 -14.63 0.96 14.15
CA ALA A 266 -15.89 1.57 14.54
C ALA A 266 -16.82 0.49 15.10
N GLU A 267 -17.38 0.75 16.28
CA GLU A 267 -18.48 -0.06 16.84
C GLU A 267 -19.79 0.64 16.51
N PHE A 268 -20.76 -0.09 16.01
CA PHE A 268 -22.06 0.48 15.66
C PHE A 268 -23.19 -0.55 15.73
N ALA A 269 -24.40 -0.05 15.94
CA ALA A 269 -25.62 -0.81 15.86
C ALA A 269 -26.50 -0.23 14.74
N PRO A 270 -26.71 -0.94 13.63
CA PRO A 270 -27.46 -0.43 12.50
C PRO A 270 -28.96 -0.30 12.88
N ALA A 271 -29.59 0.80 12.49
CA ALA A 271 -31.03 0.97 12.68
C ALA A 271 -31.86 0.19 11.65
N LEU A 272 -31.26 -0.16 10.51
CA LEU A 272 -31.87 -0.90 9.40
C LEU A 272 -30.89 -1.98 8.91
N SER A 273 -31.39 -2.97 8.21
CA SER A 273 -30.56 -4.02 7.59
C SER A 273 -29.62 -3.51 6.50
N THR A 274 -29.87 -2.31 5.99
CA THR A 274 -29.06 -1.64 4.98
C THR A 274 -28.71 -0.23 5.44
N GLY A 275 -27.51 0.24 5.13
CA GLY A 275 -27.05 1.57 5.50
C GLY A 275 -25.57 1.77 5.19
N SER A 276 -24.95 2.71 5.88
CA SER A 276 -23.51 2.95 5.79
C SER A 276 -22.92 3.32 7.14
N GLN A 277 -21.66 2.96 7.32
CA GLN A 277 -20.81 3.35 8.45
C GLN A 277 -19.50 3.92 7.92
N GLU A 278 -19.10 5.08 8.40
CA GLU A 278 -17.81 5.66 8.07
C GLU A 278 -16.74 5.24 9.09
N VAL A 279 -15.53 5.01 8.61
CA VAL A 279 -14.34 4.77 9.41
C VAL A 279 -13.26 5.76 8.99
N GLU A 280 -12.71 6.51 9.94
CA GLU A 280 -11.61 7.45 9.70
C GLU A 280 -10.29 6.81 10.13
N ILE A 281 -9.36 6.67 9.18
CA ILE A 281 -7.99 6.18 9.40
C ILE A 281 -7.06 7.39 9.37
N SER A 282 -6.36 7.64 10.48
CA SER A 282 -5.33 8.68 10.56
C SER A 282 -3.95 8.04 10.59
N PHE A 283 -3.02 8.54 9.76
CA PHE A 283 -1.68 7.97 9.63
C PHE A 283 -0.65 9.01 9.21
N ASP A 284 0.63 8.63 9.31
CA ASP A 284 1.74 9.41 8.77
C ASP A 284 2.01 8.99 7.33
N ALA A 285 1.66 9.87 6.38
CA ALA A 285 1.85 9.65 4.95
C ALA A 285 3.18 10.24 4.42
N SER A 286 3.99 10.87 5.26
CA SER A 286 5.15 11.66 4.81
C SER A 286 6.20 10.84 4.05
N LEU A 287 6.30 9.54 4.29
CA LEU A 287 7.20 8.61 3.59
C LEU A 287 6.49 7.72 2.56
N LEU A 288 5.23 7.99 2.26
CA LEU A 288 4.39 7.17 1.37
C LEU A 288 4.09 7.82 0.02
N GLY A 289 4.68 8.98 -0.26
CA GLY A 289 4.43 9.70 -1.51
C GLY A 289 4.66 8.85 -2.76
N GLY A 290 3.77 8.97 -3.72
CA GLY A 290 3.75 8.17 -4.95
C GLY A 290 3.19 6.76 -4.81
N ARG A 291 2.68 6.37 -3.62
CA ARG A 291 2.10 5.06 -3.39
C ARG A 291 0.59 5.07 -3.50
N ASP A 292 0.07 4.00 -4.07
CA ASP A 292 -1.35 3.66 -3.99
C ASP A 292 -1.60 2.82 -2.75
N LEU A 293 -2.57 3.22 -1.95
CA LEU A 293 -2.98 2.53 -0.74
C LEU A 293 -4.43 2.06 -0.90
N VAL A 294 -4.71 0.85 -0.44
CA VAL A 294 -6.05 0.24 -0.50
C VAL A 294 -6.55 0.00 0.92
N VAL A 295 -7.78 0.33 1.20
CA VAL A 295 -8.40 0.03 2.50
C VAL A 295 -9.04 -1.34 2.44
N PHE A 296 -8.72 -2.20 3.41
CA PHE A 296 -9.34 -3.51 3.61
C PHE A 296 -10.22 -3.49 4.83
N GLU A 297 -11.45 -3.98 4.73
CA GLU A 297 -12.42 -3.98 5.80
C GLU A 297 -12.82 -5.39 6.22
N SER A 298 -13.04 -5.52 7.52
CA SER A 298 -13.63 -6.69 8.15
C SER A 298 -14.76 -6.23 9.08
N LEU A 299 -15.95 -6.74 8.85
CA LEU A 299 -17.12 -6.54 9.69
C LEU A 299 -17.29 -7.77 10.58
N ARG A 300 -17.34 -7.55 11.88
CA ARG A 300 -17.45 -8.61 12.88
C ARG A 300 -18.70 -8.45 13.73
N LYS A 301 -19.22 -9.60 14.15
CA LYS A 301 -20.28 -9.71 15.15
C LYS A 301 -19.91 -10.78 16.18
N ASP A 302 -20.00 -10.46 17.48
CA ASP A 302 -19.65 -11.38 18.57
C ASP A 302 -18.22 -11.96 18.42
N GLY A 303 -17.30 -11.19 17.81
CA GLY A 303 -15.91 -11.60 17.53
C GLY A 303 -15.72 -12.46 16.27
N ALA A 304 -16.79 -12.88 15.59
CA ALA A 304 -16.74 -13.60 14.33
C ALA A 304 -16.83 -12.63 13.14
N GLU A 305 -16.02 -12.82 12.10
CA GLU A 305 -16.16 -12.09 10.87
C GLU A 305 -17.44 -12.51 10.13
N VAL A 306 -18.28 -11.55 9.77
CA VAL A 306 -19.55 -11.77 9.08
C VAL A 306 -19.56 -11.22 7.66
N ALA A 307 -18.67 -10.29 7.33
CA ALA A 307 -18.41 -9.81 5.99
C ALA A 307 -17.01 -9.21 5.94
N SER A 308 -16.39 -9.19 4.76
CA SER A 308 -15.13 -8.49 4.51
C SER A 308 -15.08 -7.97 3.08
N HIS A 309 -14.32 -6.90 2.88
CA HIS A 309 -13.94 -6.40 1.57
C HIS A 309 -12.43 -6.19 1.55
N ALA A 310 -11.72 -7.00 0.77
CA ALA A 310 -10.26 -7.01 0.70
C ALA A 310 -9.82 -7.35 -0.72
N ASP A 311 -9.95 -6.39 -1.62
CA ASP A 311 -9.57 -6.51 -3.03
C ASP A 311 -8.53 -5.44 -3.38
N LEU A 312 -7.27 -5.85 -3.57
CA LEU A 312 -6.17 -4.96 -3.97
C LEU A 312 -6.41 -4.26 -5.31
N SER A 313 -7.30 -4.78 -6.14
CA SER A 313 -7.61 -4.19 -7.45
C SER A 313 -8.79 -3.22 -7.41
N ASP A 314 -9.46 -3.06 -6.29
CA ASP A 314 -10.63 -2.17 -6.17
C ASP A 314 -10.20 -0.70 -6.15
N GLU A 315 -10.44 0.00 -7.26
CA GLU A 315 -10.22 1.45 -7.38
C GLU A 315 -11.14 2.27 -6.47
N GLY A 316 -12.29 1.72 -6.08
CA GLY A 316 -13.20 2.34 -5.10
C GLY A 316 -12.55 2.47 -3.72
N GLN A 317 -11.69 1.53 -3.35
CA GLN A 317 -10.96 1.50 -2.08
C GLN A 317 -9.55 2.05 -2.17
N THR A 318 -9.07 2.37 -3.37
CA THR A 318 -7.73 2.90 -3.58
C THR A 318 -7.72 4.40 -3.37
N VAL A 319 -6.71 4.88 -2.64
CA VAL A 319 -6.30 6.29 -2.55
C VAL A 319 -4.84 6.40 -2.97
N HIS A 320 -4.45 7.53 -3.54
CA HIS A 320 -3.09 7.82 -3.96
C HIS A 320 -2.44 8.79 -2.98
N VAL A 321 -1.24 8.50 -2.49
CA VAL A 321 -0.48 9.49 -1.71
C VAL A 321 0.30 10.36 -2.68
N ALA A 322 -0.14 11.60 -2.86
CA ALA A 322 0.42 12.51 -3.84
C ALA A 322 1.84 12.93 -3.48
N VAL A 323 2.70 12.98 -4.49
CA VAL A 323 3.93 13.78 -4.43
C VAL A 323 3.57 15.18 -4.93
N GLU A 324 3.81 16.18 -4.09
CA GLU A 324 3.48 17.58 -4.40
C GLU A 324 4.73 18.35 -4.74
N VAL A 325 4.64 19.22 -5.75
CA VAL A 325 5.66 20.21 -6.07
C VAL A 325 5.03 21.59 -6.26
N GLY A 326 5.69 22.60 -5.70
CA GLY A 326 5.37 23.99 -5.92
C GLY A 326 6.66 24.72 -6.24
N THR A 327 6.61 25.70 -7.13
CA THR A 327 7.82 26.36 -7.59
C THR A 327 7.71 27.87 -7.56
N GLN A 328 8.84 28.54 -7.39
CA GLN A 328 8.94 29.99 -7.41
C GLN A 328 10.16 30.42 -8.22
N ALA A 329 9.90 31.07 -9.35
CA ALA A 329 10.94 31.62 -10.22
C ALA A 329 11.32 33.05 -9.80
N ALA A 330 12.62 33.34 -9.84
CA ALA A 330 13.14 34.66 -9.54
C ALA A 330 14.40 34.96 -10.37
N ASP A 331 14.69 36.26 -10.62
CA ASP A 331 15.98 36.68 -11.13
C ASP A 331 17.08 36.37 -10.10
N ALA A 332 18.15 35.73 -10.54
CA ALA A 332 19.29 35.42 -9.70
C ALA A 332 20.08 36.64 -9.23
N ALA A 333 19.89 37.81 -9.84
CA ALA A 333 20.63 39.00 -9.51
C ALA A 333 20.15 39.67 -8.22
N ASP A 334 18.83 39.73 -7.99
CA ASP A 334 18.27 40.46 -6.86
C ASP A 334 17.10 39.72 -6.19
N GLY A 335 16.60 38.63 -6.78
CA GLY A 335 15.57 37.77 -6.21
C GLY A 335 14.13 38.20 -6.48
N ASP A 336 13.95 39.20 -7.37
CA ASP A 336 12.60 39.56 -7.82
C ASP A 336 12.19 38.75 -9.08
N GLN A 337 11.05 39.10 -9.68
CA GLN A 337 10.52 38.41 -10.86
C GLN A 337 10.70 39.22 -12.14
N VAL A 338 11.64 40.15 -12.16
CA VAL A 338 11.92 41.02 -13.29
C VAL A 338 13.32 40.73 -13.82
N ILE A 339 13.42 40.29 -15.07
CA ILE A 339 14.71 40.01 -15.73
C ILE A 339 15.06 41.13 -16.71
N GLU A 340 16.31 41.58 -16.66
CA GLU A 340 16.81 42.60 -17.60
C GLU A 340 17.06 42.01 -18.99
N THR A 341 16.94 42.88 -20.03
CA THR A 341 17.31 42.45 -21.39
C THR A 341 18.81 42.16 -21.51
N GLY A 342 19.14 41.09 -22.22
CA GLY A 342 20.51 40.60 -22.42
C GLY A 342 20.68 39.19 -21.82
N LYS A 343 21.78 39.00 -21.08
CA LYS A 343 22.00 37.71 -20.41
C LYS A 343 21.22 37.63 -19.10
N ALA A 344 20.23 36.77 -19.04
CA ALA A 344 19.42 36.52 -17.87
C ALA A 344 19.82 35.22 -17.19
N LYS A 345 19.61 35.20 -15.88
CA LYS A 345 19.74 34.01 -15.05
C LYS A 345 18.56 33.93 -14.11
N VAL A 346 17.70 32.96 -14.36
CA VAL A 346 16.54 32.68 -13.51
C VAL A 346 16.83 31.46 -12.59
N VAL A 347 16.54 31.60 -11.33
CA VAL A 347 16.57 30.50 -10.37
C VAL A 347 15.16 30.18 -10.01
N ASP A 348 14.77 28.94 -10.23
CA ASP A 348 13.50 28.39 -9.76
C ASP A 348 13.72 27.56 -8.51
N THR A 349 13.03 27.92 -7.43
CA THR A 349 13.04 27.17 -6.17
C THR A 349 11.90 26.20 -6.17
N VAL A 350 12.22 24.93 -6.38
CA VAL A 350 11.28 23.83 -6.43
C VAL A 350 11.10 23.27 -5.02
N ALA A 351 9.98 23.58 -4.39
CA ALA A 351 9.56 22.95 -3.13
C ALA A 351 8.91 21.61 -3.43
N TYR A 352 9.29 20.58 -2.69
CA TYR A 352 8.73 19.23 -2.84
C TYR A 352 8.19 18.71 -1.52
N LYS A 353 7.24 17.77 -1.62
CA LYS A 353 6.64 17.05 -0.49
C LYS A 353 6.28 15.63 -0.90
N GLY A 354 6.58 14.66 -0.04
CA GLY A 354 6.30 13.24 -0.29
C GLY A 354 7.42 12.48 -1.01
N LEU A 355 8.60 13.07 -1.21
CA LEU A 355 9.73 12.33 -1.78
C LEU A 355 10.37 11.39 -0.75
N VAL A 356 10.95 10.30 -1.22
CA VAL A 356 11.63 9.32 -0.36
C VAL A 356 13.07 9.77 -0.09
N PRO A 357 13.46 10.01 1.17
CA PRO A 357 14.83 10.42 1.51
C PRO A 357 15.88 9.39 1.08
N GLY A 358 16.99 9.89 0.48
CA GLY A 358 18.09 9.06 0.00
C GLY A 358 17.88 8.42 -1.37
N GLU A 359 16.71 8.57 -1.98
CA GLU A 359 16.49 8.20 -3.39
C GLU A 359 16.93 9.35 -4.29
N THR A 360 17.33 9.02 -5.53
CA THR A 360 17.76 10.01 -6.50
C THR A 360 16.60 10.49 -7.35
N TYR A 361 16.42 11.80 -7.41
CA TYR A 361 15.44 12.48 -8.26
C TYR A 361 16.12 13.49 -9.18
N ILE A 362 15.39 13.95 -10.18
CA ILE A 362 15.86 15.00 -11.12
C ILE A 362 14.74 16.04 -11.23
N ALA A 363 15.00 17.27 -10.80
CA ALA A 363 14.16 18.42 -11.15
C ALA A 363 14.47 18.82 -12.58
N VAL A 364 13.45 18.93 -13.42
CA VAL A 364 13.54 19.29 -14.84
C VAL A 364 12.64 20.48 -15.11
N GLY A 365 13.26 21.62 -15.28
CA GLY A 365 12.56 22.85 -15.62
C GLY A 365 12.59 23.13 -17.11
N THR A 366 11.50 23.67 -17.66
CA THR A 366 11.40 24.19 -19.02
C THR A 366 10.84 25.60 -18.96
N LEU A 367 11.54 26.53 -19.58
CA LEU A 367 11.11 27.93 -19.70
C LEU A 367 10.08 28.03 -20.84
N MET A 368 8.89 28.53 -20.55
CA MET A 368 7.77 28.67 -21.49
C MET A 368 7.57 30.15 -21.84
N ASP A 369 7.28 30.44 -23.09
CA ASP A 369 6.80 31.77 -23.52
C ASP A 369 5.27 31.84 -23.23
N LYS A 370 4.87 32.67 -22.27
CA LYS A 370 3.48 32.80 -21.86
C LYS A 370 2.56 33.29 -22.97
N GLY A 371 3.08 34.12 -23.86
CA GLY A 371 2.30 34.69 -24.98
C GLY A 371 1.94 33.67 -26.03
N THR A 372 2.79 32.66 -26.25
CA THR A 372 2.59 31.61 -27.26
C THR A 372 2.10 30.31 -26.62
N GLY A 373 2.42 30.06 -25.36
CA GLY A 373 2.19 28.76 -24.66
C GLY A 373 3.15 27.67 -25.10
N GLU A 374 4.22 27.98 -25.84
CA GLU A 374 5.22 27.05 -26.34
C GLU A 374 6.54 27.21 -25.57
N PRO A 375 7.43 26.20 -25.54
CA PRO A 375 8.75 26.36 -24.97
C PRO A 375 9.53 27.55 -25.54
N PHE A 376 10.12 28.34 -24.65
CA PHE A 376 11.01 29.44 -25.09
C PHE A 376 12.29 28.87 -25.69
N LEU A 377 12.60 29.34 -26.90
CA LEU A 377 13.79 28.89 -27.64
C LEU A 377 14.90 29.92 -27.52
N ASP A 378 16.13 29.45 -27.29
CA ASP A 378 17.32 30.30 -27.38
C ASP A 378 17.60 30.76 -28.84
N LYS A 379 18.58 31.63 -29.01
CA LYS A 379 18.99 32.12 -30.35
C LYS A 379 19.43 31.03 -31.34
N ASP A 380 19.77 29.84 -30.83
CA ASP A 380 20.21 28.70 -31.65
C ASP A 380 19.02 27.75 -31.94
N GLY A 381 17.83 28.08 -31.42
CA GLY A 381 16.57 27.33 -31.61
C GLY A 381 16.42 26.14 -30.67
N ASN A 382 17.15 26.09 -29.57
CA ASN A 382 16.99 25.05 -28.57
C ASN A 382 16.06 25.52 -27.44
N GLU A 383 15.31 24.60 -26.86
CA GLU A 383 14.51 24.87 -25.66
C GLU A 383 15.42 25.23 -24.48
N VAL A 384 15.06 26.26 -23.73
CA VAL A 384 15.75 26.63 -22.50
C VAL A 384 15.26 25.77 -21.34
N THR A 385 16.10 24.84 -20.91
CA THR A 385 15.79 23.88 -19.88
C THR A 385 16.86 23.84 -18.79
N ALA A 386 16.45 23.43 -17.59
CA ALA A 386 17.34 23.14 -16.48
C ALA A 386 17.16 21.70 -16.02
N ARG A 387 18.22 21.02 -15.55
CA ARG A 387 18.16 19.68 -14.99
C ARG A 387 19.06 19.62 -13.76
N THR A 388 18.45 19.42 -12.61
CA THR A 388 19.16 19.34 -11.32
C THR A 388 18.92 17.99 -10.67
N PRO A 389 19.88 17.05 -10.70
CA PRO A 389 19.81 15.84 -9.88
C PRO A 389 19.96 16.17 -8.40
N PHE A 390 19.16 15.53 -7.56
CA PHE A 390 19.24 15.71 -6.11
C PHE A 390 18.79 14.45 -5.36
N GLU A 391 19.21 14.37 -4.10
CA GLU A 391 18.79 13.33 -3.15
C GLU A 391 18.17 14.05 -1.96
N PRO A 392 16.85 13.94 -1.72
CA PRO A 392 16.21 14.59 -0.58
C PRO A 392 16.74 14.02 0.74
N GLU A 393 17.07 14.89 1.70
CA GLU A 393 17.44 14.50 3.06
C GLU A 393 16.21 14.24 3.94
N ALA A 394 15.06 14.78 3.55
CA ALA A 394 13.78 14.65 4.22
C ALA A 394 12.65 14.53 3.18
N PRO A 395 11.45 14.03 3.57
CA PRO A 395 10.32 13.89 2.64
C PRO A 395 9.85 15.19 2.02
N SER A 396 10.15 16.31 2.65
CA SER A 396 9.87 17.67 2.15
C SER A 396 11.08 18.54 2.23
N GLY A 397 11.23 19.45 1.27
CA GLY A 397 12.37 20.35 1.16
C GLY A 397 12.32 21.17 -0.11
N THR A 398 13.47 21.72 -0.50
CA THR A 398 13.60 22.50 -1.72
C THR A 398 14.84 22.09 -2.51
N VAL A 399 14.77 22.25 -3.83
CA VAL A 399 15.91 22.15 -4.74
C VAL A 399 15.86 23.33 -5.72
N GLU A 400 17.02 23.84 -6.15
CA GLU A 400 17.08 24.94 -7.10
C GLU A 400 17.35 24.42 -8.52
N ALA A 401 16.56 24.88 -9.49
CA ALA A 401 16.80 24.74 -10.91
C ALA A 401 17.25 26.10 -11.48
N THR A 402 18.35 26.11 -12.24
CA THR A 402 18.92 27.34 -12.75
C THR A 402 18.88 27.37 -14.28
N PHE A 403 18.35 28.45 -14.82
CA PHE A 403 18.31 28.74 -16.26
C PHE A 403 19.25 29.88 -16.58
N GLU A 404 20.10 29.69 -17.58
CA GLU A 404 20.98 30.75 -18.13
C GLU A 404 20.68 30.90 -19.63
N PHE A 405 20.19 32.02 -20.02
CA PHE A 405 19.77 32.25 -21.40
C PHE A 405 20.00 33.72 -21.84
N ASP A 406 19.74 33.99 -23.11
CA ASP A 406 19.77 35.35 -23.67
C ASP A 406 18.34 35.77 -24.00
N THR A 407 17.93 36.93 -23.57
CA THR A 407 16.60 37.48 -23.83
C THR A 407 16.49 38.10 -25.23
N GLU A 408 17.50 37.88 -26.14
CA GLU A 408 17.44 38.39 -27.51
C GLU A 408 16.17 37.88 -28.22
N GLY A 409 15.36 38.82 -28.66
CA GLY A 409 14.07 38.53 -29.32
C GLY A 409 12.84 38.72 -28.44
N LEU A 410 13.01 38.87 -27.12
CA LEU A 410 11.95 39.24 -26.19
C LEU A 410 11.81 40.79 -26.15
N ALA A 411 10.57 41.25 -25.97
CA ALA A 411 10.23 42.64 -25.77
C ALA A 411 9.99 42.93 -24.30
N GLU A 412 10.07 44.22 -23.94
CA GLU A 412 9.62 44.68 -22.62
C GLU A 412 8.19 44.30 -22.37
N GLY A 413 7.93 43.67 -21.21
CA GLY A 413 6.63 43.18 -20.82
C GLY A 413 6.31 41.74 -21.27
N ASP A 414 7.20 41.10 -22.03
CA ASP A 414 7.04 39.66 -22.32
C ASP A 414 7.23 38.87 -21.03
N GLU A 415 6.38 37.85 -20.83
CA GLU A 415 6.39 36.98 -19.66
C GLU A 415 6.88 35.59 -20.04
N LEU A 416 7.81 35.06 -19.24
CA LEU A 416 8.27 33.70 -19.32
C LEU A 416 7.81 32.95 -18.04
N VAL A 417 7.38 31.71 -18.20
CA VAL A 417 6.87 30.88 -17.09
C VAL A 417 7.70 29.61 -16.99
N VAL A 418 8.14 29.24 -15.81
CA VAL A 418 8.87 28.00 -15.57
C VAL A 418 7.90 26.87 -15.36
N PHE A 419 7.93 25.83 -16.20
CA PHE A 419 7.26 24.55 -15.98
C PHE A 419 8.24 23.59 -15.36
N GLU A 420 7.85 22.92 -14.27
CA GLU A 420 8.69 21.99 -13.54
C GLU A 420 8.11 20.58 -13.46
N LYS A 421 9.02 19.59 -13.59
CA LYS A 421 8.76 18.18 -13.35
C LYS A 421 9.82 17.62 -12.42
N VAL A 422 9.40 16.76 -11.52
CA VAL A 422 10.32 15.91 -10.77
C VAL A 422 10.23 14.50 -11.32
N LEU A 423 11.38 13.96 -11.72
CA LEU A 423 11.51 12.61 -12.23
C LEU A 423 12.18 11.73 -11.18
N ASP A 424 11.80 10.46 -11.14
CA ASP A 424 12.52 9.43 -10.38
C ASP A 424 13.79 8.94 -11.11
N SER A 425 14.48 7.98 -10.53
CA SER A 425 15.69 7.37 -11.09
C SER A 425 15.45 6.57 -12.39
N ALA A 426 14.20 6.14 -12.65
CA ALA A 426 13.81 5.47 -13.89
C ALA A 426 13.50 6.47 -15.01
N GLY A 427 13.30 7.75 -14.66
CA GLY A 427 12.91 8.82 -15.55
C GLY A 427 11.40 9.02 -15.66
N ASP A 428 10.64 8.39 -14.77
CA ASP A 428 9.19 8.56 -14.70
C ASP A 428 8.86 9.86 -13.92
N VAL A 429 7.83 10.59 -14.37
CA VAL A 429 7.37 11.82 -13.71
C VAL A 429 6.63 11.44 -12.43
N VAL A 430 7.14 11.87 -11.28
CA VAL A 430 6.49 11.66 -9.96
C VAL A 430 5.66 12.85 -9.53
N ALA A 431 5.98 14.07 -10.01
CA ALA A 431 5.17 15.27 -9.81
C ALA A 431 5.49 16.32 -10.88
N ALA A 432 4.55 17.21 -11.13
CA ALA A 432 4.71 18.32 -12.06
C ALA A 432 3.95 19.56 -11.60
N HIS A 433 4.50 20.74 -11.93
CA HIS A 433 3.83 22.03 -11.81
C HIS A 433 3.94 22.76 -13.14
N GLU A 434 2.90 22.67 -13.95
CA GLU A 434 2.84 23.18 -15.32
C GLU A 434 1.62 24.11 -15.50
N ASP A 435 1.62 25.22 -14.76
CA ASP A 435 0.55 26.23 -14.84
C ASP A 435 1.05 27.50 -15.54
N ILE A 436 0.64 27.70 -16.79
CA ILE A 436 1.04 28.86 -17.60
C ILE A 436 0.57 30.20 -17.01
N ASP A 437 -0.44 30.19 -16.16
CA ASP A 437 -0.99 31.37 -15.52
C ASP A 437 -0.43 31.59 -14.09
N SER A 438 0.46 30.74 -13.64
CA SER A 438 1.09 30.85 -12.31
C SER A 438 1.95 32.11 -12.21
N ALA A 439 1.53 33.05 -11.35
CA ALA A 439 2.30 34.26 -11.10
C ALA A 439 3.64 33.97 -10.35
N GLU A 440 3.68 32.92 -9.52
CA GLU A 440 4.87 32.54 -8.77
C GLU A 440 5.97 31.94 -9.66
N GLN A 441 5.57 31.34 -10.80
CA GLN A 441 6.47 30.75 -11.78
C GLN A 441 6.85 31.72 -12.92
N SER A 442 6.27 32.92 -12.94
CA SER A 442 6.46 33.90 -14.03
C SER A 442 7.59 34.86 -13.73
N VAL A 443 8.39 35.18 -14.76
CA VAL A 443 9.31 36.30 -14.76
C VAL A 443 8.98 37.20 -15.94
N VAL A 444 9.12 38.53 -15.76
CA VAL A 444 8.81 39.56 -16.77
C VAL A 444 10.08 40.21 -17.27
N VAL A 445 10.16 40.39 -18.58
CA VAL A 445 11.28 41.07 -19.19
C VAL A 445 11.10 42.59 -19.03
N ASP A 446 12.10 43.24 -18.45
CA ASP A 446 12.20 44.72 -18.40
C ASP A 446 13.39 45.22 -19.18
N ASN A 447 13.25 46.38 -19.81
CA ASN A 447 14.34 47.04 -20.49
C ASN A 447 14.67 48.34 -19.77
N PRO A 448 15.72 48.35 -18.90
CA PRO A 448 16.07 49.55 -18.12
C PRO A 448 16.50 50.74 -19.00
N ASP A 449 16.78 50.50 -20.29
CA ASP A 449 17.09 51.57 -21.24
C ASP A 449 15.85 52.21 -21.89
N THR A 450 14.64 51.69 -21.62
CA THR A 450 13.39 52.31 -22.11
C THR A 450 13.11 53.56 -21.29
N PRO A 451 13.19 54.76 -21.85
CA PRO A 451 12.92 55.97 -21.07
C PRO A 451 11.47 56.00 -20.62
N GLU A 452 11.24 56.15 -19.31
CA GLU A 452 9.89 56.41 -18.81
C GLU A 452 9.26 57.54 -19.63
N VAL A 453 8.15 57.19 -20.31
CA VAL A 453 7.33 58.23 -20.97
C VAL A 453 6.69 59.05 -19.86
N PRO A 454 7.04 60.33 -19.69
CA PRO A 454 6.44 61.13 -18.63
C PRO A 454 4.94 61.14 -18.83
N GLU A 455 4.19 60.76 -17.82
CA GLU A 455 2.71 60.96 -17.81
C GLU A 455 2.44 62.44 -18.12
N GLU A 456 1.86 62.71 -19.28
CA GLU A 456 1.35 64.06 -19.59
C GLU A 456 0.39 64.49 -18.49
N PRO A 457 0.62 65.65 -17.86
CA PRO A 457 -0.31 66.11 -16.81
C PRO A 457 -1.65 66.40 -17.46
N TYR A 458 -2.68 65.69 -17.02
CA TYR A 458 -4.07 65.94 -17.40
C TYR A 458 -4.38 67.42 -17.31
N ALA A 459 -4.54 68.09 -18.47
CA ALA A 459 -5.01 69.46 -18.54
C ALA A 459 -6.41 69.51 -18.00
N LYS A 460 -6.58 70.06 -16.79
CA LYS A 460 -7.87 70.44 -16.27
C LYS A 460 -8.44 71.55 -17.16
N THR A 461 -9.29 71.19 -18.12
CA THR A 461 -10.16 72.12 -18.78
C THR A 461 -11.23 72.58 -17.78
N GLY A 462 -10.93 73.70 -17.12
CA GLY A 462 -11.98 74.47 -16.43
C GLY A 462 -12.91 75.07 -17.45
N ALA A 463 -14.15 74.69 -17.45
CA ALA A 463 -15.22 75.44 -18.09
C ALA A 463 -15.98 76.16 -16.99
N ASP A 464 -15.67 77.40 -16.80
CA ASP A 464 -16.60 78.39 -16.21
C ASP A 464 -17.68 78.67 -17.26
N ALA A 465 -18.89 78.55 -16.90
CA ALA A 465 -20.02 79.08 -17.62
C ALA A 465 -20.88 80.00 -16.71
N PRO A 466 -21.45 81.01 -17.21
CA PRO A 466 -22.06 82.13 -16.45
C PRO A 466 -23.38 81.72 -15.77
#